data_b63c7607cfd93193ca833ae7bd8fead6
#
_entry.id   b63c7607cfd93193ca833ae7bd8fead6
#
_cell.length_a   1.000
_cell.length_b   1.000
_cell.length_c   1.000
_cell.angle_alpha   90.00
_cell.angle_beta   90.00
_cell.angle_gamma   90.00
#
_symmetry.space_group_name_H-M   'P 1'
#
loop_
_entity.id
_entity.type
_entity.pdbx_description
1 polymer ?
#
loop_
_entity_poly.entity_id
_entity_poly.type
_entity_poly.pdbx_seq_one_letter_code
_entity_poly.pdbx_strand_id
1 'polypeptide(L)'
;GDVMRQEDERVPRPVAPQGMAGAWYRGLRVMALDGSGMDVADEKANAQFFGYPSASRGASAFPQARLLGLVECGTHVVTAAEIGPYGDSEQAMAAKLLPARLQPDMLVLADRNFYGFKLWQMACATGAKLAWRVKSTLELPVHKMLAGGSYLSAVFSRDNRQCRHRCEERGHD
;
A
#
# COMPACT_ATOMS: atom_id res chain seq x y z
N GLY A 1 -22.29 -0.93 8.81
CA GLY A 1 -21.69 -1.03 7.46
C GLY A 1 -21.98 0.18 6.59
N ASP A 2 -23.28 0.55 6.44
CA ASP A 2 -23.68 1.58 5.45
C ASP A 2 -23.30 3.01 5.85
N VAL A 3 -23.29 3.34 7.15
CA VAL A 3 -22.90 4.67 7.64
C VAL A 3 -21.45 4.97 7.31
N MET A 4 -20.53 4.02 7.54
CA MET A 4 -19.10 4.21 7.23
C MET A 4 -18.84 4.28 5.73
N ARG A 5 -19.63 3.59 4.88
CA ARG A 5 -19.56 3.75 3.42
C ARG A 5 -20.03 5.12 2.94
N GLN A 6 -21.11 5.64 3.51
CA GLN A 6 -21.61 6.99 3.18
C GLN A 6 -20.61 8.08 3.59
N GLU A 7 -19.89 7.90 4.71
CA GLU A 7 -18.82 8.82 5.09
C GLU A 7 -17.60 8.70 4.17
N ASP A 8 -17.27 7.50 3.65
CA ASP A 8 -16.19 7.33 2.67
C ASP A 8 -16.46 8.08 1.35
N GLU A 9 -17.71 8.21 0.93
CA GLU A 9 -18.07 9.04 -0.22
C GLU A 9 -17.91 10.54 0.04
N ARG A 10 -17.91 10.96 1.30
CA ARG A 10 -17.68 12.35 1.76
C ARG A 10 -16.24 12.60 2.18
N VAL A 11 -15.38 11.56 2.20
CA VAL A 11 -13.97 11.69 2.58
C VAL A 11 -13.30 12.77 1.74
N PRO A 12 -12.58 13.68 2.38
CA PRO A 12 -11.99 14.82 1.72
C PRO A 12 -11.06 14.37 0.58
N ARG A 13 -11.23 15.04 -0.55
CA ARG A 13 -10.25 14.94 -1.64
C ARG A 13 -8.93 15.50 -1.13
N PRO A 14 -7.80 15.11 -1.77
CA PRO A 14 -6.53 15.73 -1.46
C PRO A 14 -6.65 17.26 -1.46
N VAL A 15 -6.17 17.92 -0.40
CA VAL A 15 -6.39 19.35 -0.17
C VAL A 15 -5.12 20.21 -0.27
N ALA A 16 -3.94 19.58 -0.33
CA ALA A 16 -2.69 20.34 -0.42
C ALA A 16 -2.65 21.20 -1.69
N PRO A 17 -2.45 22.53 -1.56
CA PRO A 17 -2.20 23.37 -2.71
C PRO A 17 -0.91 22.92 -3.42
N GLN A 18 -0.86 23.11 -4.75
CA GLN A 18 0.30 22.74 -5.54
C GLN A 18 1.57 23.42 -5.02
N GLY A 19 2.64 22.64 -4.84
CA GLY A 19 3.92 23.12 -4.32
C GLY A 19 4.02 23.17 -2.79
N MET A 20 2.99 22.78 -2.04
CA MET A 20 3.09 22.65 -0.59
C MET A 20 4.20 21.66 -0.20
N ALA A 21 5.10 22.11 0.67
CA ALA A 21 6.21 21.27 1.14
C ALA A 21 5.69 19.98 1.83
N GLY A 22 6.31 18.84 1.52
CA GLY A 22 5.93 17.54 2.05
C GLY A 22 4.74 16.87 1.35
N ALA A 23 3.89 17.65 0.63
CA ALA A 23 2.75 17.10 -0.10
C ALA A 23 3.02 16.91 -1.59
N TRP A 24 4.13 17.47 -2.13
CA TRP A 24 4.47 17.41 -3.54
C TRP A 24 5.94 17.05 -3.77
N TYR A 25 6.19 16.23 -4.76
CA TYR A 25 7.52 15.91 -5.24
C TYR A 25 7.56 15.87 -6.77
N ARG A 26 8.34 16.76 -7.40
CA ARG A 26 8.49 16.87 -8.87
C ARG A 26 7.14 16.91 -9.62
N GLY A 27 6.18 17.66 -9.10
CA GLY A 27 4.85 17.80 -9.70
C GLY A 27 3.88 16.65 -9.42
N LEU A 28 4.31 15.65 -8.66
CA LEU A 28 3.45 14.56 -8.21
C LEU A 28 2.99 14.79 -6.78
N ARG A 29 1.73 14.50 -6.50
CA ARG A 29 1.15 14.51 -5.17
C ARG A 29 1.65 13.30 -4.39
N VAL A 30 2.23 13.52 -3.22
CA VAL A 30 2.81 12.46 -2.39
C VAL A 30 1.72 11.88 -1.48
N MET A 31 1.46 10.60 -1.67
CA MET A 31 0.50 9.83 -0.89
C MET A 31 1.22 8.74 -0.11
N ALA A 32 0.76 8.41 1.08
CA ALA A 32 1.25 7.28 1.85
C ALA A 32 0.13 6.24 2.02
N LEU A 33 0.49 4.98 1.84
CA LEU A 33 -0.37 3.83 2.14
C LEU A 33 0.13 3.21 3.44
N ASP A 34 -0.73 3.17 4.46
CA ASP A 34 -0.37 2.61 5.75
C ASP A 34 -1.55 1.89 6.41
N GLY A 35 -1.24 0.84 7.17
CA GLY A 35 -2.19 0.03 7.90
C GLY A 35 -2.06 0.21 9.41
N SER A 36 -3.19 0.17 10.10
CA SER A 36 -3.26 0.25 11.57
C SER A 36 -4.30 -0.72 12.13
N GLY A 37 -4.12 -1.13 13.37
CA GLY A 37 -5.13 -1.83 14.15
C GLY A 37 -5.82 -0.87 15.11
N MET A 38 -7.14 -1.02 15.24
CA MET A 38 -7.95 -0.24 16.18
C MET A 38 -8.74 -1.18 17.08
N ASP A 39 -8.69 -0.98 18.40
CA ASP A 39 -9.58 -1.65 19.31
C ASP A 39 -11.02 -1.12 19.11
N VAL A 40 -11.97 -2.03 19.09
CA VAL A 40 -13.39 -1.69 19.01
C VAL A 40 -14.11 -2.20 20.27
N ALA A 41 -15.29 -1.64 20.54
CA ALA A 41 -16.06 -2.01 21.73
C ALA A 41 -16.27 -3.54 21.81
N ASP A 42 -16.12 -4.10 23.01
CA ASP A 42 -16.29 -5.53 23.26
C ASP A 42 -17.80 -5.90 23.29
N GLU A 43 -18.38 -5.83 22.11
CA GLU A 43 -19.77 -6.22 21.84
C GLU A 43 -19.80 -7.47 20.98
N LYS A 44 -20.81 -8.30 21.19
CA LYS A 44 -20.96 -9.58 20.45
C LYS A 44 -20.88 -9.40 18.92
N ALA A 45 -21.49 -8.34 18.39
CA ALA A 45 -21.46 -8.05 16.95
C ALA A 45 -20.06 -7.70 16.46
N ASN A 46 -19.31 -6.89 17.22
CA ASN A 46 -17.94 -6.52 16.91
C ASN A 46 -16.99 -7.72 17.02
N ALA A 47 -17.14 -8.50 18.07
CA ALA A 47 -16.35 -9.73 18.28
C ALA A 47 -16.53 -10.73 17.12
N GLN A 48 -17.77 -10.91 16.66
CA GLN A 48 -18.08 -11.80 15.53
C GLN A 48 -17.56 -11.29 14.19
N PHE A 49 -17.58 -9.98 13.96
CA PHE A 49 -17.18 -9.40 12.68
C PHE A 49 -15.66 -9.15 12.61
N PHE A 50 -15.09 -8.51 13.61
CA PHE A 50 -13.69 -8.09 13.58
C PHE A 50 -12.73 -9.17 14.11
N GLY A 51 -13.16 -9.96 15.09
CA GLY A 51 -12.33 -10.96 15.75
C GLY A 51 -11.34 -10.36 16.75
N TYR A 52 -10.68 -11.25 17.49
CA TYR A 52 -9.66 -10.89 18.47
C TYR A 52 -8.27 -11.22 17.94
N PRO A 53 -7.27 -10.33 18.13
CA PRO A 53 -5.89 -10.67 17.82
C PRO A 53 -5.43 -11.85 18.69
N SER A 54 -4.79 -12.83 18.06
CA SER A 54 -4.11 -13.91 18.77
C SER A 54 -2.74 -13.40 19.22
N ALA A 55 -2.48 -13.41 20.51
CA ALA A 55 -1.17 -13.09 21.05
C ALA A 55 -0.60 -14.32 21.77
N SER A 56 0.74 -14.46 21.77
CA SER A 56 1.47 -15.51 22.48
C SER A 56 1.23 -15.49 24.01
N ARG A 57 0.66 -14.39 24.53
CA ARG A 57 0.39 -14.16 25.96
C ARG A 57 -1.11 -14.20 26.31
N GLY A 58 -1.97 -14.71 25.42
CA GLY A 58 -3.42 -14.78 25.61
C GLY A 58 -4.21 -14.00 24.57
N ALA A 59 -5.54 -14.08 24.62
CA ALA A 59 -6.41 -13.31 23.73
C ALA A 59 -6.35 -11.82 24.08
N SER A 60 -6.51 -10.95 23.08
CA SER A 60 -6.70 -9.51 23.31
C SER A 60 -7.97 -9.30 24.15
N ALA A 61 -7.96 -8.23 24.97
CA ALA A 61 -9.13 -7.84 25.77
C ALA A 61 -10.28 -7.30 24.90
N PHE A 62 -9.96 -6.81 23.68
CA PHE A 62 -10.92 -6.19 22.77
C PHE A 62 -10.81 -6.79 21.36
N PRO A 63 -11.94 -6.86 20.62
CA PRO A 63 -11.89 -7.14 19.20
C PRO A 63 -11.15 -6.00 18.48
N GLN A 64 -10.47 -6.30 17.36
CA GLN A 64 -9.72 -5.30 16.60
C GLN A 64 -10.19 -5.21 15.16
N ALA A 65 -10.46 -3.98 14.73
CA ALA A 65 -10.61 -3.65 13.33
C ALA A 65 -9.23 -3.38 12.70
N ARG A 66 -9.04 -3.84 11.46
CA ARG A 66 -7.91 -3.42 10.64
C ARG A 66 -8.33 -2.26 9.76
N LEU A 67 -7.56 -1.18 9.82
CA LEU A 67 -7.74 0.00 8.99
C LEU A 67 -6.57 0.08 8.00
N LEU A 68 -6.88 0.35 6.74
CA LEU A 68 -5.89 0.71 5.73
C LEU A 68 -6.24 2.11 5.21
N GLY A 69 -5.32 3.05 5.31
CA GLY A 69 -5.50 4.43 4.87
C GLY A 69 -4.62 4.81 3.69
N LEU A 70 -5.17 5.58 2.76
CA LEU A 70 -4.44 6.35 1.75
C LEU A 70 -4.41 7.80 2.21
N VAL A 71 -3.24 8.30 2.59
CA VAL A 71 -3.05 9.57 3.29
C VAL A 71 -2.26 10.53 2.40
N GLU A 72 -2.71 11.77 2.26
CA GLU A 72 -1.93 12.83 1.64
C GLU A 72 -0.80 13.26 2.57
N CYS A 73 0.45 13.12 2.12
CA CYS A 73 1.60 13.59 2.89
C CYS A 73 1.59 15.13 3.00
N GLY A 74 2.10 15.65 4.12
CA GLY A 74 2.14 17.10 4.38
C GLY A 74 0.87 17.65 5.03
N THR A 75 -0.31 17.26 4.60
CA THR A 75 -1.59 17.64 5.26
C THR A 75 -2.08 16.60 6.25
N HIS A 76 -1.63 15.36 6.12
CA HIS A 76 -2.09 14.19 6.88
C HIS A 76 -3.58 13.87 6.68
N VAL A 77 -4.18 14.35 5.60
CA VAL A 77 -5.57 14.06 5.27
C VAL A 77 -5.69 12.63 4.75
N VAL A 78 -6.53 11.83 5.39
CA VAL A 78 -6.92 10.49 4.90
C VAL A 78 -7.89 10.68 3.75
N THR A 79 -7.46 10.38 2.53
CA THR A 79 -8.24 10.58 1.30
C THR A 79 -9.10 9.37 0.92
N ALA A 80 -8.74 8.21 1.45
CA ALA A 80 -9.52 6.98 1.34
C ALA A 80 -9.10 6.00 2.44
N ALA A 81 -10.02 5.16 2.86
CA ALA A 81 -9.77 4.12 3.85
C ALA A 81 -10.55 2.85 3.52
N GLU A 82 -10.00 1.71 3.94
CA GLU A 82 -10.66 0.42 3.97
C GLU A 82 -10.63 -0.10 5.40
N ILE A 83 -11.76 -0.62 5.88
CA ILE A 83 -11.87 -1.19 7.24
C ILE A 83 -12.31 -2.64 7.10
N GLY A 84 -11.65 -3.52 7.82
CA GLY A 84 -11.96 -4.95 7.79
C GLY A 84 -11.65 -5.67 9.11
N PRO A 85 -11.95 -6.96 9.17
CA PRO A 85 -11.56 -7.81 10.27
C PRO A 85 -10.06 -7.81 10.55
N TYR A 86 -9.67 -8.04 11.79
CA TYR A 86 -8.26 -8.17 12.18
C TYR A 86 -7.48 -9.19 11.32
N GLY A 87 -8.14 -10.28 10.92
CA GLY A 87 -7.54 -11.34 10.11
C GLY A 87 -7.29 -10.97 8.64
N ASP A 88 -7.85 -9.86 8.13
CA ASP A 88 -7.66 -9.46 6.75
C ASP A 88 -6.21 -9.02 6.50
N SER A 89 -5.67 -9.41 5.36
CA SER A 89 -4.34 -8.96 4.99
C SER A 89 -4.37 -7.54 4.44
N GLU A 90 -3.39 -6.72 4.83
CA GLU A 90 -3.23 -5.35 4.30
C GLU A 90 -3.11 -5.34 2.77
N GLN A 91 -2.47 -6.35 2.17
CA GLN A 91 -2.38 -6.47 0.71
C GLN A 91 -3.75 -6.73 0.06
N ALA A 92 -4.63 -7.52 0.69
CA ALA A 92 -5.99 -7.76 0.16
C ALA A 92 -6.85 -6.50 0.25
N MET A 93 -6.73 -5.73 1.33
CA MET A 93 -7.39 -4.43 1.50
C MET A 93 -6.86 -3.41 0.48
N ALA A 94 -5.53 -3.35 0.31
CA ALA A 94 -4.90 -2.48 -0.69
C ALA A 94 -5.33 -2.83 -2.12
N ALA A 95 -5.51 -4.10 -2.45
CA ALA A 95 -5.98 -4.53 -3.75
C ALA A 95 -7.41 -4.05 -4.09
N LYS A 96 -8.23 -3.77 -3.08
CA LYS A 96 -9.55 -3.15 -3.25
C LYS A 96 -9.42 -1.63 -3.38
N LEU A 97 -8.61 -1.01 -2.52
CA LEU A 97 -8.49 0.44 -2.39
C LEU A 97 -7.75 1.09 -3.57
N LEU A 98 -6.57 0.55 -3.94
CA LEU A 98 -5.65 1.22 -4.86
C LEU A 98 -6.22 1.44 -6.26
N PRO A 99 -6.85 0.44 -6.94
CA PRO A 99 -7.38 0.65 -8.28
C PRO A 99 -8.47 1.73 -8.37
N ALA A 100 -9.22 1.92 -7.27
CA ALA A 100 -10.32 2.87 -7.22
C ALA A 100 -9.87 4.30 -6.86
N ARG A 101 -8.71 4.46 -6.21
CA ARG A 101 -8.32 5.73 -5.58
C ARG A 101 -7.02 6.32 -6.11
N LEU A 102 -6.16 5.54 -6.74
CA LEU A 102 -4.92 6.07 -7.30
C LEU A 102 -5.15 6.81 -8.61
N GLN A 103 -4.40 7.90 -8.79
CA GLN A 103 -4.44 8.75 -9.97
C GLN A 103 -3.03 8.91 -10.57
N PRO A 104 -2.89 9.22 -11.87
CA PRO A 104 -1.59 9.35 -12.54
C PRO A 104 -0.69 10.46 -11.98
N ASP A 105 -1.27 11.47 -11.33
CA ASP A 105 -0.56 12.58 -10.70
C ASP A 105 -0.05 12.28 -9.28
N MET A 106 -0.18 11.03 -8.81
CA MET A 106 0.24 10.60 -7.48
C MET A 106 1.58 9.89 -7.49
N LEU A 107 2.38 10.13 -6.44
CA LEU A 107 3.53 9.33 -6.01
C LEU A 107 3.15 8.61 -4.71
N VAL A 108 3.00 7.30 -4.76
CA VAL A 108 2.53 6.50 -3.62
C VAL A 108 3.70 5.86 -2.90
N LEU A 109 3.83 6.21 -1.62
CA LEU A 109 4.79 5.61 -0.69
C LEU A 109 4.12 4.44 0.02
N ALA A 110 4.81 3.31 0.16
CA ALA A 110 4.35 2.18 0.97
C ALA A 110 5.51 1.39 1.57
N ASP A 111 5.23 0.73 2.71
CA ASP A 111 6.16 -0.15 3.40
C ASP A 111 6.34 -1.48 2.60
N ARG A 112 7.39 -2.21 2.99
CA ARG A 112 7.75 -3.54 2.47
C ARG A 112 6.64 -4.60 2.61
N ASN A 113 5.70 -4.42 3.53
CA ASN A 113 4.58 -5.35 3.72
C ASN A 113 3.59 -5.31 2.56
N PHE A 114 3.49 -4.17 1.86
CA PHE A 114 2.63 -4.02 0.68
C PHE A 114 3.26 -4.58 -0.59
N TYR A 115 4.59 -4.78 -0.62
CA TYR A 115 5.22 -5.26 -1.83
C TYR A 115 4.83 -6.70 -2.15
N GLY A 116 4.14 -6.85 -3.28
CA GLY A 116 3.83 -8.10 -3.94
C GLY A 116 3.63 -7.83 -5.43
N PHE A 117 4.11 -8.74 -6.31
CA PHE A 117 4.08 -8.51 -7.76
C PHE A 117 2.69 -8.11 -8.28
N LYS A 118 1.64 -8.84 -7.85
CA LYS A 118 0.26 -8.56 -8.28
C LYS A 118 -0.21 -7.18 -7.84
N LEU A 119 0.01 -6.83 -6.56
CA LEU A 119 -0.41 -5.53 -6.03
C LEU A 119 0.38 -4.38 -6.69
N TRP A 120 1.69 -4.56 -6.88
CA TRP A 120 2.54 -3.62 -7.62
C TRP A 120 2.01 -3.39 -9.04
N GLN A 121 1.70 -4.47 -9.77
CA GLN A 121 1.17 -4.39 -11.13
C GLN A 121 -0.19 -3.66 -11.17
N MET A 122 -1.09 -3.96 -10.23
CA MET A 122 -2.39 -3.29 -10.11
C MET A 122 -2.23 -1.79 -9.85
N ALA A 123 -1.34 -1.42 -8.93
CA ALA A 123 -1.05 -0.02 -8.64
C ALA A 123 -0.41 0.70 -9.85
N CYS A 124 0.54 0.08 -10.55
CA CYS A 124 1.12 0.62 -11.78
C CYS A 124 0.08 0.84 -12.88
N ALA A 125 -0.91 -0.04 -13.00
CA ALA A 125 -1.97 0.06 -14.03
C ALA A 125 -2.83 1.32 -13.88
N THR A 126 -2.87 1.96 -12.71
CA THR A 126 -3.58 3.23 -12.48
C THR A 126 -2.85 4.44 -13.08
N GLY A 127 -1.60 4.28 -13.50
CA GLY A 127 -0.71 5.36 -13.94
C GLY A 127 0.03 6.09 -12.82
N ALA A 128 -0.30 5.85 -11.56
CA ALA A 128 0.41 6.40 -10.41
C ALA A 128 1.89 5.97 -10.39
N LYS A 129 2.74 6.80 -9.81
CA LYS A 129 4.15 6.48 -9.57
C LYS A 129 4.28 5.85 -8.18
N LEU A 130 5.13 4.83 -8.07
CA LEU A 130 5.28 4.07 -6.83
C LEU A 130 6.71 4.21 -6.30
N ALA A 131 6.84 4.45 -5.01
CA ALA A 131 8.10 4.43 -4.29
C ALA A 131 7.94 3.54 -3.04
N TRP A 132 7.95 2.24 -3.28
CA TRP A 132 7.69 1.24 -2.26
C TRP A 132 8.99 0.65 -1.71
N ARG A 133 9.01 0.50 -0.42
CA ARG A 133 10.07 -0.25 0.24
C ARG A 133 9.91 -1.75 -0.07
N VAL A 134 11.02 -2.43 -0.31
CA VAL A 134 11.04 -3.88 -0.54
C VAL A 134 11.84 -4.60 0.53
N LYS A 135 11.64 -5.91 0.67
CA LYS A 135 12.41 -6.73 1.61
C LYS A 135 13.86 -6.81 1.13
N SER A 136 14.82 -6.79 2.05
CA SER A 136 16.25 -6.94 1.74
C SER A 136 16.61 -8.27 1.08
N THR A 137 15.76 -9.29 1.25
CA THR A 137 15.90 -10.60 0.62
C THR A 137 15.40 -10.65 -0.83
N LEU A 138 14.83 -9.53 -1.33
CA LEU A 138 14.42 -9.44 -2.72
C LEU A 138 15.63 -9.09 -3.57
N GLU A 139 16.10 -10.05 -4.34
CA GLU A 139 17.12 -9.85 -5.35
C GLU A 139 16.48 -9.41 -6.66
N LEU A 140 16.93 -8.28 -7.17
CA LEU A 140 16.49 -7.72 -8.44
C LEU A 140 17.67 -7.72 -9.41
N PRO A 141 17.51 -8.23 -10.67
CA PRO A 141 18.58 -8.21 -11.65
C PRO A 141 18.98 -6.78 -11.99
N VAL A 142 20.27 -6.51 -12.06
CA VAL A 142 20.79 -5.19 -12.46
C VAL A 142 20.86 -5.12 -13.99
N HIS A 143 19.97 -4.33 -14.59
CA HIS A 143 19.99 -4.10 -16.04
C HIS A 143 20.88 -2.92 -16.42
N LYS A 144 20.92 -1.88 -15.58
CA LYS A 144 21.73 -0.69 -15.83
C LYS A 144 22.03 0.03 -14.53
N MET A 145 23.30 0.28 -14.26
CA MET A 145 23.72 1.14 -13.15
C MET A 145 23.45 2.61 -13.50
N LEU A 146 22.98 3.36 -12.51
CA LEU A 146 22.71 4.79 -12.60
C LEU A 146 23.62 5.56 -11.63
N ALA A 147 23.64 6.88 -11.73
CA ALA A 147 24.38 7.73 -10.82
C ALA A 147 23.87 7.56 -9.36
N GLY A 148 24.78 7.65 -8.40
CA GLY A 148 24.45 7.57 -6.97
C GLY A 148 24.22 6.15 -6.44
N GLY A 149 24.66 5.10 -7.15
CA GLY A 149 24.57 3.70 -6.70
C GLY A 149 23.18 3.07 -6.90
N SER A 150 22.25 3.78 -7.54
CA SER A 150 20.97 3.22 -7.96
C SER A 150 21.11 2.45 -9.27
N TYR A 151 20.13 1.61 -9.60
CA TYR A 151 20.12 0.84 -10.84
C TYR A 151 18.70 0.63 -11.37
N LEU A 152 18.61 0.38 -12.66
CA LEU A 152 17.38 -0.09 -13.30
C LEU A 152 17.27 -1.60 -13.15
N SER A 153 16.07 -2.07 -12.91
CA SER A 153 15.76 -3.49 -12.77
C SER A 153 14.40 -3.82 -13.37
N ALA A 154 14.13 -5.10 -13.54
CA ALA A 154 12.80 -5.61 -13.87
C ALA A 154 12.24 -6.44 -12.71
N VAL A 155 10.93 -6.37 -12.54
CA VAL A 155 10.18 -7.10 -11.53
C VAL A 155 9.39 -8.22 -12.22
N PHE A 156 9.55 -9.45 -11.75
CA PHE A 156 8.93 -10.63 -12.34
C PHE A 156 7.98 -11.31 -11.35
N SER A 157 6.94 -11.96 -11.87
CA SER A 157 6.12 -12.85 -11.06
C SER A 157 6.93 -14.09 -10.64
N ARG A 158 6.55 -14.70 -9.51
CA ARG A 158 7.20 -15.94 -9.04
C ARG A 158 7.08 -17.08 -10.05
N ASP A 159 6.01 -17.10 -10.83
CA ASP A 159 5.72 -18.16 -11.80
C ASP A 159 6.55 -18.03 -13.09
N ASN A 160 7.23 -16.91 -13.27
CA ASN A 160 7.98 -16.61 -14.49
C ASN A 160 9.51 -16.70 -14.30
N ARG A 161 9.99 -17.78 -13.68
CA ARG A 161 11.42 -18.04 -13.45
C ARG A 161 12.24 -18.06 -14.76
N GLN A 162 11.66 -18.53 -15.85
CA GLN A 162 12.34 -18.58 -17.16
C GLN A 162 12.58 -17.18 -17.78
N CYS A 163 11.72 -16.19 -17.49
CA CYS A 163 11.96 -14.82 -17.93
C CYS A 163 13.09 -14.15 -17.14
N ARG A 164 13.29 -14.54 -15.89
CA ARG A 164 14.38 -14.04 -15.04
C ARG A 164 15.75 -14.42 -15.62
N HIS A 165 15.97 -15.70 -15.93
CA HIS A 165 17.23 -16.18 -16.53
C HIS A 165 17.52 -15.52 -17.88
N ARG A 166 16.53 -15.38 -18.76
CA ARG A 166 16.73 -14.71 -20.07
C ARG A 166 17.10 -13.23 -19.97
N CYS A 167 16.70 -12.54 -18.91
CA CYS A 167 17.09 -11.15 -18.69
C CYS A 167 18.49 -11.04 -18.07
N GLU A 168 18.89 -12.00 -17.27
CA GLU A 168 20.26 -12.09 -16.72
C GLU A 168 21.30 -12.35 -17.83
N GLU A 169 20.97 -13.19 -18.82
CA GLU A 169 21.84 -13.50 -19.97
C GLU A 169 22.01 -12.30 -20.94
N ARG A 170 21.01 -11.43 -21.08
CA ARG A 170 21.07 -10.24 -21.96
C ARG A 170 21.76 -9.02 -21.34
N GLY A 171 22.05 -9.04 -20.06
CA GLY A 171 22.73 -7.96 -19.35
C GLY A 171 24.26 -8.06 -19.34
N HIS A 172 24.84 -9.01 -20.09
CA HIS A 172 26.28 -9.25 -20.17
C HIS A 172 26.90 -8.95 -21.56
N ASP A 173 26.14 -8.31 -22.45
CA ASP A 173 26.68 -7.79 -23.74
C ASP A 173 26.82 -6.27 -23.75
#